data_a555aad56ed7a44dbdbb4deb4815bcad
#
_entry.id   a555aad56ed7a44dbdbb4deb4815bcad
#
_cell.length_a   1.000
_cell.length_b   1.000
_cell.length_c   1.000
_cell.angle_alpha   90.00
_cell.angle_beta   90.00
_cell.angle_gamma   90.00
#
_symmetry.space_group_name_H-M   'P 1'
#
loop_
_entity.id
_entity.type
_entity.pdbx_description
1 polymer ?
#
loop_
_entity_poly.entity_id
_entity_poly.type
_entity_poly.pdbx_seq_one_letter_code
_entity_poly.pdbx_strand_id
1 'polypeptide(L)'
;MKKRLRRVLFVLAAVTMLLSAGFRLAGWLSRPALPEEDTAYFFDVGEADAALIVSGGAAVLVDTGTAETAPALVREIKSLGVRELYAVVVTHPHADHAGGASKVLRAFPVRHFYAGAELRSREIDARLKKRKLTAVQPQDGEVLALPNGATLTFLGPADDVPADNLNNRSLITLFRGGGA
;
A
#
# COMPACT_ATOMS: atom_id res chain seq x y z
N MET A 1 21.23 -45.51 19.07
CA MET A 1 20.01 -44.73 19.44
C MET A 1 20.04 -43.29 18.93
N LYS A 2 21.07 -42.50 19.22
CA LYS A 2 21.15 -41.06 18.85
C LYS A 2 21.07 -40.76 17.33
N LYS A 3 21.62 -41.59 16.44
CA LYS A 3 21.56 -41.39 14.97
C LYS A 3 20.16 -41.62 14.38
N ARG A 4 19.42 -42.61 14.90
CA ARG A 4 18.04 -42.86 14.48
C ARG A 4 17.11 -41.70 14.90
N LEU A 5 17.22 -41.21 16.11
CA LEU A 5 16.44 -40.08 16.61
C LEU A 5 16.70 -38.81 15.78
N ARG A 6 17.96 -38.50 15.45
CA ARG A 6 18.31 -37.36 14.60
C ARG A 6 17.68 -37.47 13.20
N ARG A 7 17.66 -38.67 12.58
CA ARG A 7 17.00 -38.89 11.29
C ARG A 7 15.47 -38.65 11.36
N VAL A 8 14.83 -39.17 12.42
CA VAL A 8 13.39 -38.98 12.65
C VAL A 8 13.06 -37.50 12.83
N LEU A 9 13.82 -36.78 13.65
CA LEU A 9 13.63 -35.34 13.85
C LEU A 9 13.84 -34.54 12.56
N PHE A 10 14.85 -34.92 11.75
CA PHE A 10 15.07 -34.26 10.46
C PHE A 10 13.90 -34.46 9.47
N VAL A 11 13.40 -35.71 9.39
CA VAL A 11 12.23 -36.02 8.53
C VAL A 11 10.99 -35.29 9.01
N LEU A 12 10.71 -35.24 10.31
CA LEU A 12 9.58 -34.49 10.85
C LEU A 12 9.70 -32.98 10.55
N ALA A 13 10.89 -32.40 10.71
CA ALA A 13 11.11 -30.99 10.39
C ALA A 13 10.92 -30.71 8.89
N ALA A 14 11.39 -31.61 8.01
CA ALA A 14 11.21 -31.48 6.57
C ALA A 14 9.72 -31.59 6.18
N VAL A 15 8.98 -32.54 6.76
CA VAL A 15 7.53 -32.70 6.52
C VAL A 15 6.76 -31.49 7.01
N THR A 16 7.03 -30.97 8.19
CA THR A 16 6.35 -29.76 8.69
C THR A 16 6.65 -28.54 7.83
N MET A 17 7.88 -28.42 7.33
CA MET A 17 8.27 -27.34 6.42
C MET A 17 7.53 -27.45 5.07
N LEU A 18 7.41 -28.64 4.49
CA LEU A 18 6.68 -28.89 3.26
C LEU A 18 5.18 -28.64 3.42
N LEU A 19 4.57 -29.09 4.51
CA LEU A 19 3.16 -28.85 4.82
C LEU A 19 2.88 -27.36 5.00
N SER A 20 3.75 -26.64 5.71
CA SER A 20 3.61 -25.21 5.91
C SER A 20 3.79 -24.42 4.61
N ALA A 21 4.69 -24.84 3.72
CA ALA A 21 4.87 -24.26 2.40
C ALA A 21 3.66 -24.54 1.50
N GLY A 22 3.13 -25.77 1.51
CA GLY A 22 1.92 -26.15 0.79
C GLY A 22 0.69 -25.35 1.25
N PHE A 23 0.50 -25.18 2.55
CA PHE A 23 -0.57 -24.38 3.11
C PHE A 23 -0.49 -22.90 2.72
N ARG A 24 0.72 -22.33 2.74
CA ARG A 24 0.97 -20.95 2.29
C ARG A 24 0.69 -20.77 0.80
N LEU A 25 1.11 -21.74 -0.01
CA LEU A 25 0.88 -21.73 -1.46
C LEU A 25 -0.62 -21.85 -1.77
N ALA A 26 -1.34 -22.78 -1.12
CA ALA A 26 -2.77 -22.91 -1.25
C ALA A 26 -3.51 -21.62 -0.88
N GLY A 27 -3.17 -21.00 0.25
CA GLY A 27 -3.73 -19.73 0.67
C GLY A 27 -3.39 -18.57 -0.28
N TRP A 28 -2.26 -18.64 -0.98
CA TRP A 28 -1.89 -17.66 -2.01
C TRP A 28 -2.70 -17.85 -3.30
N LEU A 29 -2.95 -19.10 -3.70
CA LEU A 29 -3.73 -19.45 -4.89
C LEU A 29 -5.24 -19.22 -4.70
N SER A 30 -5.73 -19.28 -3.46
CA SER A 30 -7.15 -19.11 -3.12
C SER A 30 -7.58 -17.65 -2.92
N ARG A 31 -6.69 -16.68 -3.11
CA ARG A 31 -7.08 -15.27 -2.99
C ARG A 31 -7.94 -14.84 -4.17
N PRO A 32 -8.97 -14.02 -3.92
CA PRO A 32 -9.81 -13.49 -4.99
C PRO A 32 -8.94 -12.73 -6.01
N ALA A 33 -9.34 -12.74 -7.26
CA ALA A 33 -8.81 -11.83 -8.26
C ALA A 33 -9.28 -10.40 -7.94
N LEU A 34 -8.49 -9.42 -8.33
CA LEU A 34 -8.95 -8.03 -8.26
C LEU A 34 -10.13 -7.82 -9.21
N PRO A 35 -11.07 -6.92 -8.90
CA PRO A 35 -12.17 -6.60 -9.80
C PRO A 35 -11.62 -6.10 -11.14
N GLU A 36 -12.28 -6.48 -12.22
CA GLU A 36 -11.98 -6.00 -13.57
C GLU A 36 -12.47 -4.56 -13.75
N GLU A 37 -13.59 -4.23 -13.10
CA GLU A 37 -14.16 -2.89 -13.12
C GLU A 37 -13.41 -1.93 -12.19
N ASP A 38 -13.41 -0.65 -12.54
CA ASP A 38 -12.88 0.41 -11.70
C ASP A 38 -13.65 0.47 -10.39
N THR A 39 -12.95 0.21 -9.28
CA THR A 39 -13.58 0.10 -7.97
C THR A 39 -12.80 0.93 -6.94
N ALA A 40 -13.52 1.69 -6.13
CA ALA A 40 -12.96 2.40 -4.97
C ALA A 40 -13.48 1.77 -3.67
N TYR A 41 -12.56 1.47 -2.76
CA TYR A 41 -12.82 0.98 -1.41
C TYR A 41 -12.45 2.06 -0.42
N PHE A 42 -13.37 2.42 0.47
CA PHE A 42 -13.11 3.29 1.61
C PHE A 42 -13.08 2.44 2.85
N PHE A 43 -11.99 2.48 3.61
CA PHE A 43 -11.79 1.62 4.77
C PHE A 43 -12.26 2.31 6.06
N ASP A 44 -12.88 1.54 6.94
CA ASP A 44 -13.14 2.00 8.31
C ASP A 44 -11.83 1.95 9.12
N VAL A 45 -11.20 3.09 9.23
CA VAL A 45 -9.95 3.31 9.98
C VAL A 45 -10.16 4.28 11.16
N GLY A 46 -11.43 4.48 11.59
CA GLY A 46 -11.80 5.42 12.64
C GLY A 46 -11.68 6.88 12.19
N GLU A 47 -11.21 7.75 13.08
CA GLU A 47 -10.96 9.17 12.75
C GLU A 47 -9.65 9.32 11.94
N ALA A 48 -9.61 8.68 10.75
CA ALA A 48 -8.45 8.65 9.87
C ALA A 48 -8.90 8.33 8.44
N ASP A 49 -8.01 8.44 7.45
CA ASP A 49 -8.33 8.20 6.06
C ASP A 49 -7.51 7.07 5.44
N ALA A 50 -8.18 6.22 4.66
CA ALA A 50 -7.58 5.25 3.78
C ALA A 50 -8.56 4.86 2.67
N ALA A 51 -8.17 5.05 1.42
CA ALA A 51 -8.94 4.65 0.26
C ALA A 51 -8.08 3.85 -0.73
N LEU A 52 -8.64 2.79 -1.30
CA LEU A 52 -7.97 1.97 -2.32
C LEU A 52 -8.76 2.07 -3.62
N ILE A 53 -8.08 2.48 -4.68
CA ILE A 53 -8.61 2.48 -6.04
C ILE A 53 -8.01 1.26 -6.75
N VAL A 54 -8.87 0.41 -7.32
CA VAL A 54 -8.46 -0.73 -8.15
C VAL A 54 -8.96 -0.47 -9.56
N SER A 55 -8.06 -0.54 -10.54
CA SER A 55 -8.36 -0.30 -11.94
C SER A 55 -7.40 -1.09 -12.82
N GLY A 56 -7.93 -1.93 -13.73
CA GLY A 56 -7.13 -2.74 -14.64
C GLY A 56 -6.06 -3.61 -13.95
N GLY A 57 -6.37 -4.13 -12.77
CA GLY A 57 -5.43 -4.93 -11.99
C GLY A 57 -4.37 -4.12 -11.22
N ALA A 58 -4.34 -2.80 -11.39
CA ALA A 58 -3.51 -1.91 -10.57
C ALA A 58 -4.27 -1.47 -9.31
N ALA A 59 -3.57 -1.40 -8.18
CA ALA A 59 -4.13 -0.96 -6.91
C ALA A 59 -3.37 0.28 -6.41
N VAL A 60 -4.07 1.38 -6.21
CA VAL A 60 -3.53 2.65 -5.69
C VAL A 60 -4.13 2.92 -4.33
N LEU A 61 -3.30 3.03 -3.30
CA LEU A 61 -3.73 3.36 -1.95
C LEU A 61 -3.50 4.85 -1.70
N VAL A 62 -4.56 5.56 -1.35
CA VAL A 62 -4.54 6.97 -0.95
C VAL A 62 -4.76 7.03 0.55
N ASP A 63 -3.79 7.56 1.25
CA ASP A 63 -3.65 7.56 2.71
C ASP A 63 -3.61 6.15 3.35
N THR A 64 -3.20 6.08 4.59
CA THR A 64 -2.82 4.82 5.21
C THR A 64 -3.36 4.62 6.62
N GLY A 65 -4.24 5.53 7.05
CA GLY A 65 -4.74 5.55 8.42
C GLY A 65 -3.67 5.82 9.46
N THR A 66 -4.02 5.57 10.71
CA THR A 66 -3.08 5.68 11.83
C THR A 66 -2.13 4.48 11.91
N ALA A 67 -1.09 4.61 12.74
CA ALA A 67 -0.21 3.48 13.02
C ALA A 67 -0.94 2.32 13.71
N GLU A 68 -1.97 2.59 14.51
CA GLU A 68 -2.77 1.62 15.23
C GLU A 68 -3.71 0.85 14.29
N THR A 69 -4.36 1.54 13.34
CA THR A 69 -5.33 0.93 12.41
C THR A 69 -4.66 0.21 11.24
N ALA A 70 -3.42 0.57 10.90
CA ALA A 70 -2.70 0.01 9.76
C ALA A 70 -2.59 -1.53 9.71
N PRO A 71 -2.47 -2.29 10.83
CA PRO A 71 -2.51 -3.76 10.75
C PRO A 71 -3.84 -4.32 10.26
N ALA A 72 -4.98 -3.69 10.60
CA ALA A 72 -6.30 -4.05 10.10
C ALA A 72 -6.40 -3.69 8.61
N LEU A 73 -6.09 -2.47 8.25
CA LEU A 73 -6.05 -2.00 6.86
C LEU A 73 -5.24 -2.94 5.96
N VAL A 74 -4.03 -3.34 6.38
CA VAL A 74 -3.19 -4.28 5.62
C VAL A 74 -3.88 -5.64 5.43
N ARG A 75 -4.59 -6.15 6.44
CA ARG A 75 -5.33 -7.41 6.33
C ARG A 75 -6.49 -7.28 5.35
N GLU A 76 -7.25 -6.20 5.42
CA GLU A 76 -8.38 -5.94 4.52
C GLU A 76 -7.92 -5.80 3.07
N ILE A 77 -6.90 -4.99 2.79
CA ILE A 77 -6.32 -4.87 1.45
C ILE A 77 -5.87 -6.24 0.91
N LYS A 78 -5.24 -7.07 1.75
CA LYS A 78 -4.85 -8.44 1.36
C LYS A 78 -6.03 -9.35 1.09
N SER A 79 -7.13 -9.20 1.83
CA SER A 79 -8.35 -10.01 1.65
C SER A 79 -9.05 -9.72 0.33
N LEU A 80 -8.90 -8.50 -0.20
CA LEU A 80 -9.36 -8.10 -1.54
C LEU A 80 -8.52 -8.72 -2.68
N GLY A 81 -7.44 -9.44 -2.38
CA GLY A 81 -6.58 -10.07 -3.38
C GLY A 81 -5.38 -9.21 -3.80
N VAL A 82 -5.22 -8.00 -3.26
CA VAL A 82 -4.08 -7.13 -3.58
C VAL A 82 -2.77 -7.79 -3.14
N ARG A 83 -1.84 -7.91 -4.08
CA ARG A 83 -0.51 -8.49 -3.86
C ARG A 83 0.60 -7.46 -3.90
N GLU A 84 0.35 -6.38 -4.63
CA GLU A 84 1.27 -5.27 -4.87
C GLU A 84 0.43 -3.98 -4.94
N LEU A 85 0.99 -2.88 -4.49
CA LEU A 85 0.41 -1.55 -4.70
C LEU A 85 1.16 -0.88 -5.86
N TYR A 86 0.40 -0.49 -6.89
CA TYR A 86 0.94 0.28 -8.01
C TYR A 86 1.43 1.65 -7.52
N ALA A 87 0.67 2.27 -6.65
CA ALA A 87 1.10 3.48 -5.96
C ALA A 87 0.57 3.55 -4.52
N VAL A 88 1.30 4.24 -3.68
CA VAL A 88 0.83 4.77 -2.39
C VAL A 88 0.94 6.27 -2.47
N VAL A 89 -0.13 6.96 -2.15
CA VAL A 89 -0.21 8.42 -2.07
C VAL A 89 -0.48 8.79 -0.62
N VAL A 90 0.39 9.58 0.00
CA VAL A 90 0.16 10.20 1.31
C VAL A 90 -0.19 11.65 1.06
N THR A 91 -1.43 12.02 1.33
CA THR A 91 -1.93 13.36 0.99
C THR A 91 -1.23 14.44 1.78
N HIS A 92 -1.03 14.22 3.08
CA HIS A 92 -0.31 15.11 3.97
C HIS A 92 0.26 14.35 5.19
N PRO A 93 1.17 14.95 5.99
CA PRO A 93 1.97 14.21 6.96
C PRO A 93 1.30 13.91 8.31
N HIS A 94 0.03 14.26 8.53
CA HIS A 94 -0.63 13.98 9.80
C HIS A 94 -0.75 12.48 10.06
N ALA A 95 -0.79 12.09 11.33
CA ALA A 95 -0.70 10.70 11.75
C ALA A 95 -1.91 9.86 11.33
N ASP A 96 -3.06 10.45 11.15
CA ASP A 96 -4.30 9.85 10.67
C ASP A 96 -4.31 9.56 9.15
N HIS A 97 -3.34 10.12 8.41
CA HIS A 97 -3.11 9.88 6.97
C HIS A 97 -1.82 9.10 6.69
N ALA A 98 -0.71 9.54 7.30
CA ALA A 98 0.62 8.99 7.06
C ALA A 98 1.03 7.88 8.02
N GLY A 99 0.31 7.71 9.15
CA GLY A 99 0.74 6.88 10.28
C GLY A 99 0.93 5.41 9.94
N GLY A 100 0.13 4.86 9.02
CA GLY A 100 0.22 3.48 8.57
C GLY A 100 1.27 3.21 7.49
N ALA A 101 1.82 4.26 6.85
CA ALA A 101 2.64 4.12 5.63
C ALA A 101 3.84 3.18 5.80
N SER A 102 4.55 3.23 6.91
CA SER A 102 5.66 2.30 7.17
C SER A 102 5.21 0.84 7.23
N LYS A 103 4.03 0.55 7.80
CA LYS A 103 3.46 -0.81 7.86
C LYS A 103 2.99 -1.27 6.50
N VAL A 104 2.37 -0.39 5.71
CA VAL A 104 1.97 -0.65 4.32
C VAL A 104 3.21 -0.97 3.47
N LEU A 105 4.24 -0.13 3.50
CA LEU A 105 5.52 -0.35 2.81
C LEU A 105 6.21 -1.66 3.24
N ARG A 106 6.01 -2.13 4.46
CA ARG A 106 6.53 -3.42 4.90
C ARG A 106 5.73 -4.60 4.35
N ALA A 107 4.41 -4.43 4.23
CA ALA A 107 3.45 -5.50 3.93
C ALA A 107 3.28 -5.78 2.43
N PHE A 108 3.50 -4.76 1.58
CA PHE A 108 3.31 -4.83 0.14
C PHE A 108 4.57 -4.41 -0.63
N PRO A 109 4.87 -5.03 -1.79
CA PRO A 109 5.62 -4.36 -2.85
C PRO A 109 4.87 -3.08 -3.26
N VAL A 110 5.61 -2.00 -3.50
CA VAL A 110 5.07 -0.71 -3.95
C VAL A 110 5.94 -0.25 -5.11
N ARG A 111 5.33 0.23 -6.20
CA ARG A 111 6.08 0.74 -7.37
C ARG A 111 6.35 2.23 -7.27
N HIS A 112 5.34 3.00 -6.86
CA HIS A 112 5.44 4.46 -6.76
C HIS A 112 5.00 4.91 -5.37
N PHE A 113 5.70 5.86 -4.80
CA PHE A 113 5.33 6.47 -3.52
C PHE A 113 5.29 7.98 -3.68
N TYR A 114 4.09 8.54 -3.57
CA TYR A 114 3.85 9.96 -3.68
C TYR A 114 3.54 10.54 -2.30
N ALA A 115 4.05 11.71 -2.02
CA ALA A 115 3.76 12.43 -0.78
C ALA A 115 3.96 13.92 -0.94
N GLY A 116 3.22 14.71 -0.18
CA GLY A 116 3.49 16.14 -0.06
C GLY A 116 4.88 16.43 0.50
N ALA A 117 5.41 17.61 0.21
CA ALA A 117 6.77 18.05 0.58
C ALA A 117 7.07 17.98 2.07
N GLU A 118 6.03 18.08 2.89
CA GLU A 118 6.12 18.15 4.34
C GLU A 118 6.29 16.78 5.01
N LEU A 119 6.14 15.68 4.27
CA LEU A 119 6.30 14.35 4.86
C LEU A 119 7.75 14.13 5.29
N ARG A 120 7.98 14.09 6.59
CA ARG A 120 9.28 13.82 7.21
C ARG A 120 9.13 12.67 8.19
N SER A 121 9.61 11.48 7.82
CA SER A 121 9.54 10.30 8.68
C SER A 121 10.75 9.40 8.45
N ARG A 122 11.61 9.30 9.47
CA ARG A 122 12.79 8.41 9.42
C ARG A 122 12.41 6.95 9.15
N GLU A 123 11.25 6.52 9.64
CA GLU A 123 10.80 5.15 9.45
C GLU A 123 10.35 4.90 8.00
N ILE A 124 9.57 5.82 7.43
CA ILE A 124 9.15 5.75 6.01
C ILE A 124 10.39 5.80 5.11
N ASP A 125 11.29 6.77 5.34
CA ASP A 125 12.53 6.92 4.56
C ASP A 125 13.39 5.65 4.57
N ALA A 126 13.54 5.02 5.74
CA ALA A 126 14.27 3.76 5.87
C ALA A 126 13.60 2.62 5.07
N ARG A 127 12.26 2.57 5.02
CA ARG A 127 11.50 1.59 4.22
C ARG A 127 11.64 1.83 2.73
N LEU A 128 11.49 3.08 2.30
CA LEU A 128 11.68 3.48 0.90
C LEU A 128 13.09 3.13 0.42
N LYS A 129 14.13 3.54 1.17
CA LYS A 129 15.53 3.21 0.87
C LYS A 129 15.76 1.70 0.74
N LYS A 130 15.22 0.89 1.66
CA LYS A 130 15.34 -0.58 1.61
C LYS A 130 14.71 -1.15 0.33
N ARG A 131 13.70 -0.49 -0.23
CA ARG A 131 13.00 -0.89 -1.46
C ARG A 131 13.53 -0.21 -2.71
N LYS A 132 14.56 0.62 -2.60
CA LYS A 132 15.11 1.45 -3.68
C LYS A 132 14.06 2.38 -4.29
N LEU A 133 13.16 2.88 -3.46
CA LEU A 133 12.14 3.88 -3.78
C LEU A 133 12.52 5.23 -3.20
N THR A 134 11.98 6.28 -3.79
CA THR A 134 11.99 7.65 -3.27
C THR A 134 10.57 8.15 -3.12
N ALA A 135 10.30 8.98 -2.13
CA ALA A 135 9.07 9.75 -2.11
C ALA A 135 9.14 10.82 -3.20
N VAL A 136 8.14 10.84 -4.05
CA VAL A 136 7.99 11.85 -5.11
C VAL A 136 6.93 12.85 -4.66
N GLN A 137 7.26 14.11 -4.68
CA GLN A 137 6.27 15.18 -4.57
C GLN A 137 5.75 15.47 -5.97
N PRO A 138 4.49 15.17 -6.27
CA PRO A 138 3.94 15.46 -7.59
C PRO A 138 3.70 16.97 -7.74
N GLN A 139 3.73 17.43 -8.98
CA GLN A 139 3.34 18.80 -9.34
C GLN A 139 1.83 18.87 -9.57
N ASP A 140 1.27 20.08 -9.45
CA ASP A 140 -0.12 20.31 -9.82
C ASP A 140 -0.38 19.96 -11.30
N GLY A 141 -1.42 19.17 -11.55
CA GLY A 141 -1.73 18.64 -12.86
C GLY A 141 -0.91 17.44 -13.30
N GLU A 142 0.07 16.97 -12.52
CA GLU A 142 0.82 15.75 -12.85
C GLU A 142 -0.09 14.53 -12.90
N VAL A 143 0.12 13.65 -13.88
CA VAL A 143 -0.74 12.49 -14.14
C VAL A 143 0.03 11.20 -13.95
N LEU A 144 -0.45 10.34 -13.08
CA LEU A 144 -0.05 8.95 -12.99
C LEU A 144 -0.96 8.10 -13.87
N ALA A 145 -0.43 7.57 -14.97
CA ALA A 145 -1.15 6.64 -15.82
C ALA A 145 -1.14 5.23 -15.23
N LEU A 146 -2.29 4.56 -15.24
CA LEU A 146 -2.43 3.17 -14.86
C LEU A 146 -2.39 2.25 -16.10
N PRO A 147 -2.09 0.94 -15.94
CA PRO A 147 -1.86 0.03 -17.07
C PRO A 147 -3.00 -0.10 -18.08
N ASN A 148 -4.25 0.13 -17.64
CA ASN A 148 -5.45 0.07 -18.49
C ASN A 148 -5.86 1.42 -19.12
N GLY A 149 -5.02 2.44 -19.01
CA GLY A 149 -5.32 3.80 -19.49
C GLY A 149 -6.09 4.68 -18.51
N ALA A 150 -6.52 4.16 -17.35
CA ALA A 150 -7.03 4.99 -16.27
C ALA A 150 -5.93 5.94 -15.76
N THR A 151 -6.33 7.04 -15.14
CA THR A 151 -5.39 8.05 -14.67
C THR A 151 -5.71 8.51 -13.25
N LEU A 152 -4.68 8.83 -12.51
CA LEU A 152 -4.75 9.58 -11.27
C LEU A 152 -4.04 10.93 -11.49
N THR A 153 -4.79 12.02 -11.48
CA THR A 153 -4.22 13.36 -11.59
C THR A 153 -4.04 13.96 -10.21
N PHE A 154 -2.86 14.49 -9.94
CA PHE A 154 -2.57 15.21 -8.70
C PHE A 154 -3.00 16.67 -8.89
N LEU A 155 -3.79 17.17 -7.95
CA LEU A 155 -4.26 18.55 -7.93
C LEU A 155 -3.74 19.22 -6.64
N GLY A 156 -3.01 20.30 -6.79
CA GLY A 156 -2.45 21.05 -5.67
C GLY A 156 -1.34 20.31 -4.88
N PRO A 157 -0.91 20.90 -3.74
CA PRO A 157 -1.39 22.21 -3.27
C PRO A 157 -0.99 23.33 -4.21
N ALA A 158 -1.80 24.39 -4.30
CA ALA A 158 -1.42 25.60 -5.01
C ALA A 158 -0.24 26.30 -4.31
N ASP A 159 0.62 26.99 -5.06
CA ASP A 159 1.86 27.60 -4.53
C ASP A 159 1.62 28.69 -3.46
N ASP A 160 0.44 29.31 -3.46
CA ASP A 160 0.05 30.42 -2.59
C ASP A 160 -0.64 29.96 -1.29
N VAL A 161 -0.77 28.65 -1.05
CA VAL A 161 -1.40 28.14 0.17
C VAL A 161 -0.51 28.38 1.37
N PRO A 162 -0.99 29.05 2.45
CA PRO A 162 -0.23 29.27 3.66
C PRO A 162 0.29 27.96 4.29
N ALA A 163 1.55 28.00 4.74
CA ALA A 163 2.22 26.84 5.31
C ALA A 163 1.83 26.56 6.78
N ASP A 164 0.97 27.38 7.36
CA ASP A 164 0.56 27.32 8.78
C ASP A 164 -0.40 26.16 9.08
N ASN A 165 -1.08 25.63 8.06
CA ASN A 165 -1.95 24.48 8.19
C ASN A 165 -1.59 23.42 7.13
N LEU A 166 -1.08 22.27 7.59
CA LEU A 166 -0.67 21.18 6.73
C LEU A 166 -1.84 20.55 5.95
N ASN A 167 -3.07 20.63 6.47
CA ASN A 167 -4.26 20.15 5.76
C ASN A 167 -4.48 20.93 4.46
N ASN A 168 -4.23 22.24 4.48
CA ASN A 168 -4.40 23.09 3.29
C ASN A 168 -3.38 22.76 2.20
N ARG A 169 -2.30 22.04 2.54
CA ARG A 169 -1.25 21.60 1.61
C ARG A 169 -1.37 20.13 1.22
N SER A 170 -2.55 19.54 1.42
CA SER A 170 -2.81 18.16 1.01
C SER A 170 -2.76 18.01 -0.51
N LEU A 171 -2.22 16.87 -0.95
CA LEU A 171 -2.42 16.42 -2.32
C LEU A 171 -3.88 16.02 -2.49
N ILE A 172 -4.53 16.54 -3.52
CA ILE A 172 -5.84 16.08 -3.97
C ILE A 172 -5.62 15.15 -5.15
N THR A 173 -6.35 14.07 -5.22
CA THR A 173 -6.25 13.12 -6.33
C THR A 173 -7.57 13.02 -7.06
N LEU A 174 -7.53 13.21 -8.38
CA LEU A 174 -8.66 13.00 -9.27
C LEU A 174 -8.45 11.71 -10.06
N PHE A 175 -9.25 10.69 -9.78
CA PHE A 175 -9.27 9.47 -10.55
C PHE A 175 -10.22 9.58 -11.75
N ARG A 176 -9.74 9.13 -12.91
CA ARG A 176 -10.55 8.91 -14.11
C ARG A 176 -10.34 7.48 -14.57
N GLY A 177 -11.44 6.73 -14.72
CA GLY A 177 -11.44 5.36 -15.21
C GLY A 177 -10.84 5.23 -16.60
N GLY A 178 -10.23 4.08 -16.87
CA GLY A 178 -9.84 3.70 -18.20
C GLY A 178 -11.12 3.32 -18.96
N GLY A 179 -11.46 4.05 -20.00
CA GLY A 179 -12.57 3.64 -20.85
C GLY A 179 -12.36 2.23 -21.41
N ALA A 180 -13.39 1.40 -21.32
CA ALA A 180 -13.44 0.13 -22.04
C ALA A 180 -13.59 0.37 -23.54
#